data_e7abc34892f83af6001c0e5417f78ae6
#
_entry.id   e7abc34892f83af6001c0e5417f78ae6
#
_cell.length_a   1.000
_cell.length_b   1.000
_cell.length_c   1.000
_cell.angle_alpha   90.00
_cell.angle_beta   90.00
_cell.angle_gamma   90.00
#
_symmetry.space_group_name_H-M   'P 1'
#
loop_
_entity.id
_entity.type
_entity.pdbx_description
1 polymer ?
#
loop_
_entity_poly.entity_id
_entity_poly.type
_entity_poly.pdbx_seq_one_letter_code
_entity_poly.pdbx_strand_id
1 'polypeptide(L)'
;MADTKYTQQQIELLKGNDTTLRRSETEKFADYKSVDPFPHIGEALLNSADLLMYLLTVGIVEPFNVDNLKGVTYACTFSGEAHKYNPEKGIMEEIHVNDDEELILEQNSITYLKLEEKFHVPEYMVLRFNLSVSNAYKGVLLGTGPIVDPGFEGNLFIPLHNLTGNEYVIKKGASLIRVEFTKLSSHSKWCSSSQKNKGSFSQIKPITKPTPKNANFSDFIEESLLGTHGKKFYNKSKTVCVRSSIPEAIAESAKRATQAEKSVNVLKKFGIGGILAALLSIAALFWGGYQLISDTNARYDSMYQYVEYYKDVDRKNQETINELENRVVLLEIDSKQRELEILNKEYASYIDQNSDLAKKTYQKIVQLETEIAELKKLLK
;
A
#
# COMPACT_ATOMS: atom_id res chain seq x y z
N MET A 1 -6.08 37.21 21.61
CA MET A 1 -6.30 36.94 20.17
C MET A 1 -6.70 35.51 20.07
N ALA A 2 -7.90 35.24 19.59
CA ALA A 2 -8.33 33.85 19.39
C ALA A 2 -7.40 33.21 18.34
N ASP A 3 -6.75 32.12 18.72
CA ASP A 3 -6.03 31.26 17.78
C ASP A 3 -7.02 30.81 16.70
N THR A 4 -7.01 31.50 15.57
CA THR A 4 -7.83 31.08 14.44
C THR A 4 -7.18 29.82 13.87
N LYS A 5 -7.89 28.70 14.01
CA LYS A 5 -7.50 27.37 13.49
C LYS A 5 -7.10 27.40 11.99
N TYR A 6 -7.51 28.45 11.27
CA TYR A 6 -7.32 28.59 9.83
C TYR A 6 -6.66 29.91 9.48
N THR A 7 -5.86 29.92 8.41
CA THR A 7 -5.34 31.17 7.83
C THR A 7 -6.47 32.01 7.22
N GLN A 8 -6.27 33.30 7.03
CA GLN A 8 -7.26 34.18 6.39
C GLN A 8 -7.68 33.66 5.01
N GLN A 9 -6.73 33.17 4.23
CA GLN A 9 -7.00 32.57 2.91
C GLN A 9 -7.85 31.30 3.00
N GLN A 10 -7.58 30.43 3.97
CA GLN A 10 -8.40 29.25 4.24
C GLN A 10 -9.82 29.62 4.68
N ILE A 11 -9.96 30.67 5.52
CA ILE A 11 -11.25 31.17 5.93
C ILE A 11 -12.05 31.71 4.74
N GLU A 12 -11.42 32.42 3.83
CA GLU A 12 -12.06 32.92 2.61
C GLU A 12 -12.52 31.78 1.68
N LEU A 13 -11.68 30.76 1.51
CA LEU A 13 -12.04 29.57 0.73
C LEU A 13 -13.19 28.79 1.40
N LEU A 14 -13.17 28.64 2.71
CA LEU A 14 -14.26 28.01 3.46
C LEU A 14 -15.58 28.78 3.31
N LYS A 15 -15.53 30.13 3.37
CA LYS A 15 -16.69 30.99 3.14
C LYS A 15 -17.19 30.91 1.69
N GLY A 16 -16.31 30.86 0.72
CA GLY A 16 -16.64 30.70 -0.70
C GLY A 16 -17.26 29.34 -1.03
N ASN A 17 -17.07 28.36 -0.17
CA ASN A 17 -17.72 27.04 -0.26
C ASN A 17 -19.12 27.00 0.35
N ASP A 18 -19.63 28.11 0.89
CA ASP A 18 -20.97 28.17 1.48
C ASP A 18 -22.03 28.40 0.38
N THR A 19 -22.69 27.40 0.07
CA THR A 19 -24.05 26.96 -0.23
C THR A 19 -24.84 27.46 -1.43
N THR A 20 -24.70 28.64 -2.00
CA THR A 20 -25.64 29.10 -3.04
C THR A 20 -25.04 29.29 -4.45
N LEU A 21 -23.73 29.28 -4.58
CA LEU A 21 -22.99 29.35 -5.85
C LEU A 21 -21.92 28.26 -5.96
N ARG A 22 -22.16 27.12 -5.35
CA ARG A 22 -21.17 26.06 -5.20
C ARG A 22 -20.97 25.32 -6.50
N ARG A 23 -19.79 25.51 -7.10
CA ARG A 23 -19.31 24.56 -8.12
C ARG A 23 -19.18 23.18 -7.47
N SER A 24 -19.63 22.15 -8.17
CA SER A 24 -19.44 20.76 -7.71
C SER A 24 -17.94 20.44 -7.62
N GLU A 25 -17.58 19.48 -6.78
CA GLU A 25 -16.17 19.06 -6.67
C GLU A 25 -15.63 18.54 -8.01
N THR A 26 -16.50 17.89 -8.81
CA THR A 26 -16.17 17.45 -10.17
C THR A 26 -15.84 18.62 -11.12
N GLU A 27 -16.55 19.75 -11.03
CA GLU A 27 -16.25 20.95 -11.85
C GLU A 27 -14.95 21.62 -11.44
N LYS A 28 -14.67 21.71 -10.12
CA LYS A 28 -13.40 22.21 -9.60
C LYS A 28 -12.24 21.33 -10.10
N PHE A 29 -12.42 20.01 -9.98
CA PHE A 29 -11.41 19.05 -10.41
C PHE A 29 -11.08 19.17 -11.91
N ALA A 30 -12.06 19.39 -12.76
CA ALA A 30 -11.85 19.53 -14.20
C ALA A 30 -10.87 20.67 -14.55
N ASP A 31 -10.89 21.78 -13.79
CA ASP A 31 -10.00 22.91 -14.02
C ASP A 31 -8.55 22.63 -13.59
N TYR A 32 -8.36 21.80 -12.55
CA TYR A 32 -7.09 21.59 -11.90
C TYR A 32 -6.54 20.16 -11.99
N LYS A 33 -7.15 19.32 -12.81
CA LYS A 33 -6.73 17.93 -12.99
C LYS A 33 -5.25 17.79 -13.35
N SER A 34 -4.77 18.63 -14.27
CA SER A 34 -3.40 18.58 -14.81
C SER A 34 -2.58 19.83 -14.45
N VAL A 35 -3.19 20.83 -13.82
CA VAL A 35 -2.54 22.10 -13.48
C VAL A 35 -2.60 22.32 -11.99
N ASP A 36 -1.45 22.31 -11.36
CA ASP A 36 -1.33 22.57 -9.92
C ASP A 36 -1.63 24.05 -9.60
N PRO A 37 -2.68 24.36 -8.82
CA PRO A 37 -3.00 25.71 -8.42
C PRO A 37 -2.03 26.30 -7.38
N PHE A 38 -1.24 25.45 -6.73
CA PHE A 38 -0.30 25.84 -5.66
C PHE A 38 1.13 25.38 -5.94
N PRO A 39 1.77 25.86 -7.03
CA PRO A 39 3.10 25.41 -7.42
C PRO A 39 4.20 25.78 -6.41
N HIS A 40 3.92 26.73 -5.51
CA HIS A 40 4.83 27.13 -4.43
C HIS A 40 4.87 26.11 -3.26
N ILE A 41 3.87 25.24 -3.14
CA ILE A 41 3.92 24.13 -2.19
C ILE A 41 4.82 23.04 -2.78
N GLY A 42 5.90 22.71 -2.07
CA GLY A 42 6.89 21.73 -2.52
C GLY A 42 6.35 20.30 -2.60
N GLU A 43 7.11 19.43 -3.24
CA GLU A 43 6.83 18.00 -3.36
C GLU A 43 7.04 17.31 -2.01
N ALA A 44 5.96 16.93 -1.37
CA ALA A 44 5.99 16.31 -0.04
C ALA A 44 4.64 15.67 0.33
N LEU A 45 4.64 14.95 1.44
CA LEU A 45 3.43 14.64 2.18
C LEU A 45 2.80 15.94 2.69
N LEU A 46 1.56 16.21 2.31
CA LEU A 46 0.89 17.46 2.65
C LEU A 46 0.45 17.48 4.11
N ASN A 47 0.75 18.58 4.79
CA ASN A 47 0.16 18.88 6.09
C ASN A 47 -1.29 19.33 5.94
N SER A 48 -2.03 19.40 7.06
CA SER A 48 -3.45 19.77 7.03
C SER A 48 -3.75 21.16 6.47
N ALA A 49 -2.82 22.11 6.61
CA ALA A 49 -3.02 23.46 6.11
C ALA A 49 -2.96 23.49 4.57
N ASP A 50 -1.92 22.91 4.00
CA ASP A 50 -1.75 22.80 2.55
C ASP A 50 -2.81 21.88 1.94
N LEU A 51 -3.10 20.76 2.60
CA LEU A 51 -4.13 19.83 2.16
C LEU A 51 -5.51 20.49 2.11
N LEU A 52 -5.86 21.29 3.09
CA LEU A 52 -7.13 22.04 3.09
C LEU A 52 -7.26 22.94 1.86
N MET A 53 -6.16 23.62 1.47
CA MET A 53 -6.15 24.44 0.26
C MET A 53 -6.49 23.61 -0.99
N TYR A 54 -5.86 22.47 -1.14
CA TYR A 54 -6.13 21.57 -2.26
C TYR A 54 -7.55 20.99 -2.23
N LEU A 55 -8.03 20.54 -1.07
CA LEU A 55 -9.39 19.99 -0.92
C LEU A 55 -10.47 21.00 -1.31
N LEU A 56 -10.31 22.26 -0.91
CA LEU A 56 -11.28 23.31 -1.20
C LEU A 56 -11.22 23.83 -2.65
N THR A 57 -10.00 23.91 -3.22
CA THR A 57 -9.77 24.52 -4.54
C THR A 57 -9.95 23.50 -5.66
N VAL A 58 -9.42 22.29 -5.49
CA VAL A 58 -9.35 21.25 -6.52
C VAL A 58 -10.54 20.30 -6.48
N GLY A 59 -11.16 20.11 -5.32
CA GLY A 59 -12.26 19.17 -5.17
C GLY A 59 -11.80 17.70 -5.19
N ILE A 60 -10.72 17.40 -4.49
CA ILE A 60 -10.11 16.05 -4.48
C ILE A 60 -11.00 15.01 -3.80
N VAL A 61 -11.83 15.41 -2.85
CA VAL A 61 -12.67 14.53 -2.04
C VAL A 61 -14.12 15.00 -2.05
N GLU A 62 -15.06 14.13 -2.35
CA GLU A 62 -16.50 14.37 -2.36
C GLU A 62 -17.25 13.24 -1.65
N PRO A 63 -18.11 13.53 -0.62
CA PRO A 63 -18.29 14.82 0.01
C PRO A 63 -17.10 15.24 0.87
N PHE A 64 -16.76 16.53 0.85
CA PHE A 64 -15.74 17.08 1.71
C PHE A 64 -16.32 17.46 3.07
N ASN A 65 -15.68 17.00 4.16
CA ASN A 65 -16.00 17.41 5.53
C ASN A 65 -14.70 17.84 6.24
N VAL A 66 -14.66 19.12 6.65
CA VAL A 66 -13.47 19.69 7.30
C VAL A 66 -13.12 19.00 8.62
N ASP A 67 -14.12 18.43 9.33
CA ASP A 67 -13.90 17.72 10.60
C ASP A 67 -13.15 16.39 10.42
N ASN A 68 -13.13 15.87 9.20
CA ASN A 68 -12.36 14.69 8.84
C ASN A 68 -10.89 14.99 8.60
N LEU A 69 -10.52 16.26 8.44
CA LEU A 69 -9.11 16.67 8.26
C LEU A 69 -8.36 16.55 9.60
N LYS A 70 -7.26 15.82 9.58
CA LYS A 70 -6.37 15.60 10.73
C LYS A 70 -4.97 16.13 10.37
N GLY A 71 -4.02 16.12 11.27
CA GLY A 71 -2.70 16.73 11.11
C GLY A 71 -2.04 16.59 9.72
N VAL A 72 -2.01 15.38 9.14
CA VAL A 72 -1.44 15.09 7.81
C VAL A 72 -2.32 14.11 7.02
N THR A 73 -3.53 13.83 7.47
CA THR A 73 -4.41 12.82 6.88
C THR A 73 -5.85 13.30 6.83
N TYR A 74 -6.63 12.68 5.98
CA TYR A 74 -8.08 12.81 5.93
C TYR A 74 -8.73 11.49 6.36
N ALA A 75 -9.69 11.56 7.28
CA ALA A 75 -10.43 10.40 7.75
C ALA A 75 -11.56 10.06 6.78
N CYS A 76 -11.63 8.81 6.34
CA CYS A 76 -12.71 8.35 5.47
C CYS A 76 -13.63 7.39 6.19
N THR A 77 -14.88 7.38 5.75
CA THR A 77 -15.99 6.72 6.43
C THR A 77 -16.62 5.62 5.57
N PHE A 78 -17.31 4.72 6.23
CA PHE A 78 -18.05 3.64 5.57
C PHE A 78 -19.37 4.15 4.98
N SER A 79 -19.61 3.92 3.70
CA SER A 79 -20.81 4.37 2.98
C SER A 79 -22.09 3.61 3.34
N GLY A 80 -21.97 2.42 3.93
CA GLY A 80 -23.06 1.47 4.10
C GLY A 80 -23.10 0.37 3.02
N GLU A 81 -22.27 0.45 1.98
CA GLU A 81 -22.18 -0.58 0.94
C GLU A 81 -20.95 -1.47 1.18
N ALA A 82 -21.18 -2.76 1.24
CA ALA A 82 -20.15 -3.77 1.44
C ALA A 82 -20.33 -4.96 0.50
N HIS A 83 -19.26 -5.68 0.23
CA HIS A 83 -19.28 -6.89 -0.59
C HIS A 83 -18.58 -8.03 0.15
N LYS A 84 -19.21 -9.18 0.16
CA LYS A 84 -18.71 -10.39 0.81
C LYS A 84 -18.87 -11.58 -0.11
N TYR A 85 -17.86 -12.45 -0.13
CA TYR A 85 -17.96 -13.70 -0.87
C TYR A 85 -18.89 -14.68 -0.16
N ASN A 86 -19.94 -15.15 -0.86
CA ASN A 86 -20.80 -16.22 -0.41
C ASN A 86 -20.30 -17.56 -0.97
N PRO A 87 -19.77 -18.45 -0.11
CA PRO A 87 -19.20 -19.72 -0.55
C PRO A 87 -20.26 -20.71 -1.06
N GLU A 88 -21.52 -20.60 -0.60
CA GLU A 88 -22.60 -21.50 -1.01
C GLU A 88 -23.05 -21.18 -2.44
N LYS A 89 -23.14 -19.90 -2.76
CA LYS A 89 -23.55 -19.42 -4.10
C LYS A 89 -22.37 -19.27 -5.05
N GLY A 90 -21.14 -19.19 -4.54
CA GLY A 90 -19.93 -18.96 -5.34
C GLY A 90 -19.81 -17.57 -5.94
N ILE A 91 -20.49 -16.57 -5.39
CA ILE A 91 -20.56 -15.19 -5.89
C ILE A 91 -20.19 -14.18 -4.82
N MET A 92 -19.84 -12.97 -5.24
CA MET A 92 -19.77 -11.80 -4.36
C MET A 92 -21.17 -11.26 -4.14
N GLU A 93 -21.59 -11.18 -2.88
CA GLU A 93 -22.86 -10.59 -2.47
C GLU A 93 -22.64 -9.15 -2.06
N GLU A 94 -23.50 -8.28 -2.55
CA GLU A 94 -23.58 -6.89 -2.14
C GLU A 94 -24.48 -6.77 -0.92
N ILE A 95 -24.03 -6.03 0.09
CA ILE A 95 -24.71 -5.81 1.36
C ILE A 95 -24.90 -4.31 1.52
N HIS A 96 -26.12 -3.88 1.76
CA HIS A 96 -26.45 -2.51 2.10
C HIS A 96 -26.82 -2.42 3.58
N VAL A 97 -26.26 -1.43 4.26
CA VAL A 97 -26.48 -1.15 5.69
C VAL A 97 -27.05 0.24 5.81
N ASN A 98 -28.24 0.34 6.38
CA ASN A 98 -28.90 1.62 6.68
C ASN A 98 -28.32 2.27 7.95
N ASP A 99 -28.76 3.49 8.27
CA ASP A 99 -28.19 4.27 9.38
C ASP A 99 -28.38 3.60 10.76
N ASP A 100 -29.47 2.83 10.94
CA ASP A 100 -29.80 2.12 12.18
C ASP A 100 -29.29 0.68 12.20
N GLU A 101 -28.64 0.21 11.13
CA GLU A 101 -28.16 -1.14 10.97
C GLU A 101 -26.64 -1.23 11.18
N GLU A 102 -26.18 -2.45 11.41
CA GLU A 102 -24.78 -2.74 11.65
C GLU A 102 -24.27 -3.81 10.66
N LEU A 103 -23.13 -3.55 10.07
CA LEU A 103 -22.40 -4.55 9.30
C LEU A 103 -21.60 -5.44 10.24
N ILE A 104 -21.85 -6.73 10.18
CA ILE A 104 -21.11 -7.72 10.95
C ILE A 104 -19.99 -8.28 10.08
N LEU A 105 -18.74 -8.03 10.47
CA LEU A 105 -17.59 -8.74 9.96
C LEU A 105 -17.40 -10.02 10.77
N GLU A 106 -17.78 -11.15 10.18
CA GLU A 106 -17.63 -12.43 10.81
C GLU A 106 -16.16 -12.72 11.16
N GLN A 107 -15.96 -13.58 12.14
CA GLN A 107 -14.63 -14.06 12.50
C GLN A 107 -13.91 -14.69 11.29
N ASN A 108 -12.63 -14.40 11.14
CA ASN A 108 -11.79 -14.93 10.06
C ASN A 108 -12.33 -14.67 8.64
N SER A 109 -13.11 -13.60 8.45
CA SER A 109 -13.68 -13.24 7.15
C SER A 109 -12.96 -12.07 6.49
N ILE A 110 -13.16 -11.95 5.18
CA ILE A 110 -12.76 -10.82 4.37
C ILE A 110 -14.02 -10.17 3.84
N THR A 111 -14.17 -8.86 4.07
CA THR A 111 -15.28 -8.07 3.57
C THR A 111 -14.74 -6.80 2.92
N TYR A 112 -15.23 -6.48 1.75
CA TYR A 112 -14.88 -5.27 1.01
C TYR A 112 -15.88 -4.17 1.36
N LEU A 113 -15.40 -3.06 1.90
CA LEU A 113 -16.22 -1.93 2.29
C LEU A 113 -15.98 -0.76 1.36
N LYS A 114 -17.05 -0.19 0.83
CA LYS A 114 -17.01 1.03 0.04
C LYS A 114 -16.89 2.23 0.97
N LEU A 115 -16.00 3.15 0.64
CA LEU A 115 -15.94 4.44 1.32
C LEU A 115 -17.06 5.37 0.84
N GLU A 116 -17.53 6.22 1.73
CA GLU A 116 -18.46 7.30 1.39
C GLU A 116 -17.82 8.29 0.43
N GLU A 117 -16.55 8.60 0.67
CA GLU A 117 -15.82 9.58 -0.08
C GLU A 117 -15.46 9.06 -1.48
N LYS A 118 -15.80 9.85 -2.47
CA LYS A 118 -15.30 9.72 -3.84
C LYS A 118 -14.06 10.58 -3.99
N PHE A 119 -13.05 10.03 -4.64
CA PHE A 119 -11.77 10.69 -4.86
C PHE A 119 -11.63 11.15 -6.30
N HIS A 120 -11.02 12.32 -6.47
CA HIS A 120 -10.60 12.92 -7.73
C HIS A 120 -9.12 13.26 -7.61
N VAL A 121 -8.24 12.33 -8.01
CA VAL A 121 -6.79 12.46 -7.80
C VAL A 121 -6.16 13.20 -8.97
N PRO A 122 -5.60 14.40 -8.78
CA PRO A 122 -4.95 15.14 -9.87
C PRO A 122 -3.65 14.46 -10.32
N GLU A 123 -3.19 14.78 -11.53
CA GLU A 123 -2.01 14.16 -12.15
C GLU A 123 -0.69 14.43 -11.41
N TYR A 124 -0.65 15.48 -10.59
CA TYR A 124 0.50 15.87 -9.78
C TYR A 124 0.45 15.36 -8.33
N MET A 125 -0.48 14.46 -8.03
CA MET A 125 -0.68 13.97 -6.65
C MET A 125 -0.91 12.46 -6.63
N VAL A 126 -0.56 11.83 -5.53
CA VAL A 126 -0.81 10.43 -5.23
C VAL A 126 -1.39 10.31 -3.83
N LEU A 127 -2.29 9.35 -3.64
CA LEU A 127 -2.85 9.05 -2.33
C LEU A 127 -2.29 7.74 -1.80
N ARG A 128 -2.16 7.66 -0.49
CA ARG A 128 -1.93 6.42 0.23
C ARG A 128 -2.91 6.33 1.40
N PHE A 129 -3.38 5.15 1.72
CA PHE A 129 -4.27 5.00 2.84
C PHE A 129 -3.88 3.86 3.76
N ASN A 130 -4.20 4.03 5.03
CA ASN A 130 -3.97 3.06 6.09
C ASN A 130 -5.22 2.91 6.95
N LEU A 131 -5.35 1.75 7.57
CA LEU A 131 -6.40 1.54 8.56
C LEU A 131 -6.23 2.49 9.75
N SER A 132 -7.32 2.99 10.30
CA SER A 132 -7.25 3.76 11.55
C SER A 132 -6.71 2.88 12.68
N VAL A 133 -5.84 3.46 13.52
CA VAL A 133 -5.17 2.73 14.61
C VAL A 133 -6.18 2.07 15.56
N SER A 134 -7.30 2.72 15.81
CA SER A 134 -8.38 2.19 16.66
C SER A 134 -8.98 0.89 16.14
N ASN A 135 -9.09 0.74 14.81
CA ASN A 135 -9.58 -0.48 14.18
C ASN A 135 -8.51 -1.58 14.16
N ALA A 136 -7.25 -1.19 13.93
CA ALA A 136 -6.13 -2.12 13.99
C ALA A 136 -5.96 -2.75 15.38
N TYR A 137 -6.11 -1.96 16.44
CA TYR A 137 -6.05 -2.48 17.82
C TYR A 137 -7.21 -3.41 18.19
N LYS A 138 -8.30 -3.37 17.45
CA LYS A 138 -9.43 -4.29 17.63
C LYS A 138 -9.26 -5.60 16.82
N GLY A 139 -8.11 -5.80 16.18
CA GLY A 139 -7.81 -7.03 15.44
C GLY A 139 -8.33 -7.06 14.01
N VAL A 140 -8.77 -5.92 13.49
CA VAL A 140 -9.10 -5.78 12.07
C VAL A 140 -7.84 -5.41 11.31
N LEU A 141 -7.61 -6.03 10.16
CA LEU A 141 -6.45 -5.80 9.32
C LEU A 141 -6.86 -5.30 7.93
N LEU A 142 -6.19 -4.28 7.48
CA LEU A 142 -6.12 -3.91 6.06
C LEU A 142 -4.88 -4.58 5.45
N GLY A 143 -5.06 -5.41 4.43
CA GLY A 143 -3.99 -6.26 3.91
C GLY A 143 -2.74 -5.52 3.42
N THR A 144 -2.90 -4.35 2.81
CA THR A 144 -1.81 -3.46 2.40
C THR A 144 -2.26 -2.01 2.49
N GLY A 145 -1.32 -1.06 2.58
CA GLY A 145 -1.59 0.37 2.37
C GLY A 145 -1.40 0.73 0.90
N PRO A 146 -2.39 0.48 0.02
CA PRO A 146 -2.22 0.68 -1.40
C PRO A 146 -2.06 2.15 -1.76
N ILE A 147 -1.34 2.37 -2.86
CA ILE A 147 -1.23 3.67 -3.50
C ILE A 147 -2.40 3.82 -4.46
N VAL A 148 -3.03 4.99 -4.44
CA VAL A 148 -4.03 5.39 -5.43
C VAL A 148 -3.34 6.32 -6.42
N ASP A 149 -3.27 5.87 -7.66
CA ASP A 149 -2.52 6.53 -8.72
C ASP A 149 -3.08 7.89 -9.12
N PRO A 150 -2.24 8.79 -9.67
CA PRO A 150 -2.68 10.02 -10.29
C PRO A 150 -3.74 9.79 -11.37
N GLY A 151 -4.74 10.64 -11.42
CA GLY A 151 -5.84 10.54 -12.39
C GLY A 151 -6.97 9.58 -11.98
N PHE A 152 -6.90 8.97 -10.80
CA PHE A 152 -8.00 8.14 -10.29
C PHE A 152 -9.23 9.01 -10.00
N GLU A 153 -10.40 8.52 -10.42
CA GLU A 153 -11.70 9.11 -10.13
C GLU A 153 -12.69 8.02 -9.72
N GLY A 154 -13.14 8.01 -8.46
CA GLY A 154 -14.09 7.02 -7.97
C GLY A 154 -14.07 6.82 -6.46
N ASN A 155 -14.92 5.90 -5.98
CA ASN A 155 -14.90 5.45 -4.60
C ASN A 155 -13.85 4.36 -4.42
N LEU A 156 -13.27 4.29 -3.24
CA LEU A 156 -12.36 3.22 -2.85
C LEU A 156 -13.13 2.11 -2.15
N PHE A 157 -12.79 0.88 -2.51
CA PHE A 157 -13.23 -0.33 -1.81
C PHE A 157 -12.05 -0.89 -1.03
N ILE A 158 -12.23 -1.07 0.26
CA ILE A 158 -11.16 -1.53 1.15
C ILE A 158 -11.43 -2.96 1.65
N PRO A 159 -10.50 -3.90 1.48
CA PRO A 159 -10.62 -5.22 2.04
C PRO A 159 -10.29 -5.19 3.53
N LEU A 160 -11.26 -5.43 4.37
CA LEU A 160 -11.06 -5.62 5.80
C LEU A 160 -11.07 -7.10 6.16
N HIS A 161 -10.04 -7.50 6.89
CA HIS A 161 -9.88 -8.85 7.41
C HIS A 161 -10.15 -8.81 8.92
N ASN A 162 -11.15 -9.51 9.36
CA ASN A 162 -11.34 -9.77 10.78
C ASN A 162 -10.55 -11.03 11.17
N LEU A 163 -9.38 -10.86 11.77
CA LEU A 163 -8.52 -11.97 12.20
C LEU A 163 -8.84 -12.45 13.62
N THR A 164 -9.85 -11.88 14.27
CA THR A 164 -10.22 -12.25 15.64
C THR A 164 -11.16 -13.45 15.66
N GLY A 165 -11.27 -14.07 16.83
CA GLY A 165 -12.27 -15.11 17.10
C GLY A 165 -13.68 -14.56 17.40
N ASN A 166 -13.90 -13.24 17.29
CA ASN A 166 -15.15 -12.57 17.56
C ASN A 166 -15.66 -11.83 16.33
N GLU A 167 -16.94 -11.61 16.27
CA GLU A 167 -17.55 -10.70 15.30
C GLU A 167 -17.13 -9.26 15.55
N TYR A 168 -16.89 -8.51 14.49
CA TYR A 168 -16.60 -7.10 14.56
C TYR A 168 -17.71 -6.30 13.88
N VAL A 169 -18.24 -5.33 14.57
CA VAL A 169 -19.42 -4.55 14.13
C VAL A 169 -18.98 -3.19 13.62
N ILE A 170 -19.49 -2.80 12.45
CA ILE A 170 -19.25 -1.50 11.82
C ILE A 170 -20.58 -0.85 11.47
N LYS A 171 -20.75 0.41 11.85
CA LYS A 171 -21.91 1.24 11.48
C LYS A 171 -21.59 2.07 10.24
N LYS A 172 -22.61 2.40 9.46
CA LYS A 172 -22.51 3.41 8.42
C LYS A 172 -21.96 4.72 8.99
N GLY A 173 -21.11 5.41 8.27
CA GLY A 173 -20.43 6.62 8.74
C GLY A 173 -19.26 6.38 9.71
N ALA A 174 -18.98 5.14 10.12
CA ALA A 174 -17.82 4.84 10.96
C ALA A 174 -16.51 5.17 10.25
N SER A 175 -15.59 5.84 10.95
CA SER A 175 -14.25 6.13 10.42
C SER A 175 -13.44 4.86 10.28
N LEU A 176 -13.05 4.53 9.05
CA LEU A 176 -12.33 3.29 8.72
C LEU A 176 -10.84 3.51 8.51
N ILE A 177 -10.51 4.40 7.60
CA ILE A 177 -9.14 4.62 7.14
C ILE A 177 -8.71 6.07 7.27
N ARG A 178 -7.40 6.27 7.14
CA ARG A 178 -6.74 7.56 7.02
C ARG A 178 -6.05 7.63 5.67
N VAL A 179 -6.34 8.67 4.91
CA VAL A 179 -5.74 8.93 3.60
C VAL A 179 -4.69 10.02 3.73
N GLU A 180 -3.51 9.74 3.21
CA GLU A 180 -2.38 10.64 3.07
C GLU A 180 -2.31 11.14 1.64
N PHE A 181 -1.95 12.41 1.46
CA PHE A 181 -1.85 13.07 0.16
C PHE A 181 -0.41 13.51 -0.04
N THR A 182 0.22 13.01 -1.10
CA THR A 182 1.59 13.36 -1.45
C THR A 182 1.63 14.05 -2.79
N LYS A 183 2.22 15.23 -2.84
CA LYS A 183 2.50 15.94 -4.08
C LYS A 183 3.72 15.31 -4.74
N LEU A 184 3.59 14.99 -6.03
CA LEU A 184 4.64 14.34 -6.80
C LEU A 184 5.73 15.33 -7.21
N SER A 185 6.94 14.82 -7.36
CA SER A 185 8.06 15.60 -7.90
C SER A 185 7.84 15.96 -9.36
N SER A 186 8.39 17.10 -9.77
CA SER A 186 8.34 17.53 -11.16
C SER A 186 9.05 16.52 -12.07
N HIS A 187 8.34 16.02 -13.09
CA HIS A 187 8.79 14.95 -13.96
C HIS A 187 9.17 15.42 -15.38
N SER A 188 9.33 16.72 -15.59
CA SER A 188 9.62 17.29 -16.90
C SER A 188 10.84 16.67 -17.60
N LYS A 189 11.83 16.22 -16.86
CA LYS A 189 13.02 15.53 -17.39
C LYS A 189 12.75 14.08 -17.81
N TRP A 190 11.81 13.41 -17.19
CA TRP A 190 11.44 12.02 -17.51
C TRP A 190 10.69 11.92 -18.82
N CYS A 191 9.77 12.83 -19.06
CA CYS A 191 8.97 12.86 -20.28
C CYS A 191 9.80 13.12 -21.53
N SER A 192 10.93 13.84 -21.42
CA SER A 192 11.75 14.22 -22.57
C SER A 192 12.73 13.14 -23.04
N SER A 193 13.19 12.26 -22.14
CA SER A 193 14.19 11.25 -22.47
C SER A 193 13.60 9.98 -23.08
N SER A 194 12.35 9.75 -22.91
CA SER A 194 11.70 8.46 -23.11
C SER A 194 11.07 8.25 -24.48
N GLN A 195 10.97 9.29 -25.27
CA GLN A 195 10.35 9.18 -26.61
C GLN A 195 11.13 8.29 -27.60
N LYS A 196 12.37 7.94 -27.31
CA LYS A 196 13.25 7.16 -28.22
C LYS A 196 13.47 5.71 -27.83
N ASN A 197 13.16 5.28 -26.62
CA ASN A 197 13.41 3.91 -26.16
C ASN A 197 12.12 3.12 -26.03
N LYS A 198 11.87 2.24 -26.97
CA LYS A 198 10.81 1.23 -26.89
C LYS A 198 11.07 0.35 -25.65
N GLY A 199 10.33 0.54 -24.59
CA GLY A 199 10.44 -0.22 -23.35
C GLY A 199 10.74 0.63 -22.11
N SER A 200 10.96 1.93 -22.24
CA SER A 200 11.14 2.81 -21.12
C SER A 200 9.78 3.32 -20.58
N PHE A 201 9.78 3.72 -19.33
CA PHE A 201 8.67 4.25 -18.54
C PHE A 201 7.93 5.48 -19.12
N SER A 202 8.15 5.80 -20.39
CA SER A 202 7.62 6.96 -21.11
C SER A 202 6.14 6.96 -21.36
N GLN A 203 5.45 5.94 -20.97
CA GLN A 203 4.01 5.83 -21.10
C GLN A 203 3.34 5.48 -19.78
N ILE A 204 3.81 6.05 -18.68
CA ILE A 204 2.88 6.28 -17.59
C ILE A 204 2.01 7.44 -18.04
N LYS A 205 1.15 7.17 -19.02
CA LYS A 205 -0.10 7.90 -19.08
C LYS A 205 -0.71 7.69 -17.71
N PRO A 206 -1.18 8.76 -17.04
CA PRO A 206 -2.04 8.58 -15.87
C PRO A 206 -2.98 7.45 -16.24
N ILE A 207 -3.10 6.45 -15.37
CA ILE A 207 -4.02 5.35 -15.64
C ILE A 207 -5.41 5.95 -15.57
N THR A 208 -5.76 6.64 -16.63
CA THR A 208 -7.12 7.01 -16.96
C THR A 208 -7.81 5.76 -17.51
N LYS A 209 -7.75 4.67 -16.77
CA LYS A 209 -8.87 3.75 -16.80
C LYS A 209 -9.84 4.32 -15.77
N PRO A 210 -10.84 5.07 -16.19
CA PRO A 210 -12.00 5.23 -15.34
C PRO A 210 -12.33 3.80 -14.93
N THR A 211 -12.47 3.55 -13.64
CA THR A 211 -13.30 2.45 -13.19
C THR A 211 -14.53 2.55 -14.09
N PRO A 212 -14.85 1.53 -14.91
CA PRO A 212 -15.92 1.64 -15.85
C PRO A 212 -17.11 2.22 -15.11
N LYS A 213 -17.67 3.33 -15.57
CA LYS A 213 -18.71 4.11 -14.86
C LYS A 213 -19.91 3.29 -14.42
N ASN A 214 -19.99 2.04 -14.87
CA ASN A 214 -21.05 1.07 -14.61
C ASN A 214 -20.55 -0.33 -14.23
N ALA A 215 -19.25 -0.52 -13.92
CA ALA A 215 -18.80 -1.82 -13.48
C ALA A 215 -19.21 -2.02 -12.01
N ASN A 216 -20.02 -3.02 -11.78
CA ASN A 216 -20.27 -3.55 -10.46
C ASN A 216 -18.92 -3.97 -9.84
N PHE A 217 -18.72 -3.69 -8.54
CA PHE A 217 -17.52 -4.12 -7.83
C PHE A 217 -17.30 -5.63 -7.91
N SER A 218 -18.38 -6.42 -7.90
CA SER A 218 -18.34 -7.87 -8.10
C SER A 218 -17.71 -8.26 -9.44
N ASP A 219 -18.10 -7.58 -10.52
CA ASP A 219 -17.53 -7.80 -11.86
C ASP A 219 -16.04 -7.44 -11.90
N PHE A 220 -15.64 -6.37 -11.22
CA PHE A 220 -14.24 -5.96 -11.10
C PHE A 220 -13.40 -7.02 -10.36
N ILE A 221 -13.92 -7.56 -9.25
CA ILE A 221 -13.25 -8.63 -8.50
C ILE A 221 -13.18 -9.90 -9.35
N GLU A 222 -14.25 -10.29 -10.03
CA GLU A 222 -14.26 -11.44 -10.93
C GLU A 222 -13.28 -11.26 -12.09
N GLU A 223 -13.24 -10.11 -12.72
CA GLU A 223 -12.28 -9.80 -13.78
C GLU A 223 -10.84 -9.82 -13.26
N SER A 224 -10.59 -9.26 -12.07
CA SER A 224 -9.28 -9.26 -11.42
C SER A 224 -8.81 -10.67 -11.07
N LEU A 225 -9.71 -11.54 -10.64
CA LEU A 225 -9.41 -12.92 -10.25
C LEU A 225 -9.38 -13.89 -11.43
N LEU A 226 -10.26 -13.70 -12.42
CA LEU A 226 -10.44 -14.59 -13.57
C LEU A 226 -9.81 -14.05 -14.85
N GLY A 227 -9.46 -12.76 -14.88
CA GLY A 227 -8.81 -12.08 -16.01
C GLY A 227 -7.43 -12.64 -16.34
N THR A 228 -6.80 -12.10 -17.39
CA THR A 228 -5.49 -12.58 -17.92
C THR A 228 -4.38 -12.60 -16.88
N HIS A 229 -4.41 -11.68 -15.92
CA HIS A 229 -3.47 -11.62 -14.80
C HIS A 229 -3.79 -12.66 -13.73
N GLY A 230 -5.05 -12.86 -13.37
CA GLY A 230 -5.48 -13.86 -12.40
C GLY A 230 -5.18 -15.29 -12.87
N LYS A 231 -5.33 -15.57 -14.15
CA LYS A 231 -4.99 -16.89 -14.73
C LYS A 231 -3.51 -17.27 -14.56
N LYS A 232 -2.59 -16.31 -14.53
CA LYS A 232 -1.16 -16.59 -14.29
C LYS A 232 -0.85 -17.00 -12.86
N PHE A 233 -1.56 -16.49 -11.89
CA PHE A 233 -1.25 -16.68 -10.47
C PHE A 233 -2.11 -17.78 -9.80
N TYR A 234 -3.32 -18.03 -10.29
CA TYR A 234 -4.31 -18.88 -9.59
C TYR A 234 -4.78 -20.10 -10.40
N ASN A 235 -4.04 -20.47 -11.42
CA ASN A 235 -4.48 -21.45 -12.44
C ASN A 235 -4.63 -22.89 -11.96
N LYS A 236 -4.39 -23.21 -10.69
CA LYS A 236 -4.53 -24.60 -10.17
C LYS A 236 -5.82 -24.85 -9.41
N SER A 237 -6.53 -23.84 -8.99
CA SER A 237 -7.84 -24.01 -8.37
C SER A 237 -8.85 -23.07 -9.03
N LYS A 238 -9.96 -23.62 -9.44
CA LYS A 238 -11.12 -22.85 -9.93
C LYS A 238 -11.82 -22.09 -8.79
N THR A 239 -11.19 -21.99 -7.63
CA THR A 239 -11.74 -21.35 -6.44
C THR A 239 -11.29 -19.91 -6.37
N VAL A 240 -12.25 -19.03 -6.18
CA VAL A 240 -12.05 -17.60 -5.94
C VAL A 240 -11.27 -17.43 -4.62
N CYS A 241 -10.11 -16.78 -4.68
CA CYS A 241 -9.19 -16.63 -3.53
C CYS A 241 -9.59 -15.52 -2.53
N VAL A 242 -10.83 -15.03 -2.56
CA VAL A 242 -11.32 -13.95 -1.68
C VAL A 242 -11.94 -14.42 -0.38
N ARG A 243 -11.76 -15.69 -0.01
CA ARG A 243 -12.25 -16.21 1.26
C ARG A 243 -11.10 -16.69 2.15
N SER A 244 -11.28 -16.58 3.44
CA SER A 244 -10.39 -17.23 4.39
C SER A 244 -10.55 -18.75 4.35
N SER A 245 -9.45 -19.48 4.35
CA SER A 245 -9.46 -20.95 4.48
C SER A 245 -9.71 -21.43 5.92
N ILE A 246 -9.64 -20.54 6.90
CA ILE A 246 -9.76 -20.89 8.33
C ILE A 246 -11.15 -21.42 8.68
N PRO A 247 -12.28 -20.79 8.27
CA PRO A 247 -13.61 -21.29 8.56
C PRO A 247 -13.85 -22.69 8.01
N GLU A 248 -13.32 -22.99 6.81
CA GLU A 248 -13.44 -24.34 6.21
C GLU A 248 -12.65 -25.39 6.98
N ALA A 249 -11.42 -25.05 7.38
CA ALA A 249 -10.59 -25.94 8.16
C ALA A 249 -11.23 -26.25 9.52
N ILE A 250 -11.86 -25.25 10.15
CA ILE A 250 -12.61 -25.42 11.40
C ILE A 250 -13.85 -26.28 11.17
N ALA A 251 -14.64 -26.01 10.14
CA ALA A 251 -15.85 -26.78 9.81
C ALA A 251 -15.52 -28.22 9.47
N GLU A 252 -14.45 -28.47 8.73
CA GLU A 252 -13.99 -29.83 8.41
C GLU A 252 -13.49 -30.54 9.67
N SER A 253 -12.78 -29.88 10.54
CA SER A 253 -12.34 -30.41 11.83
C SER A 253 -13.52 -30.76 12.73
N ALA A 254 -14.50 -29.86 12.83
CA ALA A 254 -15.74 -30.11 13.57
C ALA A 254 -16.54 -31.30 13.00
N LYS A 255 -16.65 -31.38 11.66
CA LYS A 255 -17.29 -32.53 10.98
C LYS A 255 -16.59 -33.85 11.28
N ARG A 256 -15.25 -33.85 11.24
CA ARG A 256 -14.45 -35.04 11.60
C ARG A 256 -14.62 -35.40 13.07
N ALA A 257 -14.65 -34.44 13.97
CA ALA A 257 -14.91 -34.65 15.40
C ALA A 257 -16.30 -35.25 15.63
N THR A 258 -17.34 -34.71 14.98
CA THR A 258 -18.71 -35.24 15.09
C THR A 258 -18.85 -36.68 14.49
N GLN A 259 -18.13 -36.96 13.41
CA GLN A 259 -18.08 -38.30 12.85
C GLN A 259 -17.38 -39.30 13.79
N ALA A 260 -16.25 -38.87 14.39
CA ALA A 260 -15.56 -39.66 15.40
C ALA A 260 -16.45 -39.95 16.63
N GLU A 261 -17.17 -38.94 17.11
CA GLU A 261 -18.13 -39.09 18.23
C GLU A 261 -19.26 -40.06 17.89
N LYS A 262 -19.85 -39.95 16.69
CA LYS A 262 -20.85 -40.93 16.21
C LYS A 262 -20.29 -42.35 16.15
N SER A 263 -19.07 -42.51 15.67
CA SER A 263 -18.38 -43.80 15.62
C SER A 263 -18.14 -44.39 17.02
N VAL A 264 -17.72 -43.57 17.98
CA VAL A 264 -17.55 -43.96 19.39
C VAL A 264 -18.90 -44.36 20.01
N ASN A 265 -19.98 -43.63 19.72
CA ASN A 265 -21.31 -43.98 20.25
C ASN A 265 -21.88 -45.26 19.64
N VAL A 266 -21.58 -45.57 18.39
CA VAL A 266 -21.89 -46.87 17.78
C VAL A 266 -21.08 -48.00 18.43
N LEU A 267 -19.80 -47.77 18.71
CA LEU A 267 -18.91 -48.72 19.38
C LEU A 267 -19.34 -49.03 20.81
N LYS A 268 -19.87 -48.09 21.57
CA LYS A 268 -20.44 -48.31 22.91
C LYS A 268 -21.62 -49.28 22.91
N LYS A 269 -22.33 -49.40 21.78
CA LYS A 269 -23.48 -50.34 21.64
C LYS A 269 -23.07 -51.78 21.33
N PHE A 270 -21.84 -52.05 20.95
CA PHE A 270 -21.38 -53.35 20.50
C PHE A 270 -20.56 -54.19 21.52
N GLY A 271 -20.47 -53.80 22.79
CA GLY A 271 -19.81 -54.57 23.85
C GLY A 271 -18.31 -54.80 23.64
N ILE A 272 -17.76 -55.93 24.02
CA ILE A 272 -16.31 -56.24 24.00
C ILE A 272 -15.66 -56.08 22.62
N GLY A 273 -16.40 -56.40 21.55
CA GLY A 273 -15.94 -56.12 20.16
C GLY A 273 -15.76 -54.63 19.87
N GLY A 274 -16.52 -53.75 20.54
CA GLY A 274 -16.41 -52.30 20.42
C GLY A 274 -15.15 -51.74 21.10
N ILE A 275 -14.66 -52.37 22.16
CA ILE A 275 -13.44 -51.93 22.88
C ILE A 275 -12.22 -52.15 21.97
N LEU A 276 -12.15 -53.24 21.26
CA LEU A 276 -11.04 -53.50 20.32
C LEU A 276 -11.05 -52.54 19.14
N ALA A 277 -12.22 -52.21 18.62
CA ALA A 277 -12.37 -51.24 17.56
C ALA A 277 -12.10 -49.79 18.06
N ALA A 278 -12.45 -49.45 19.33
CA ALA A 278 -12.11 -48.20 19.93
C ALA A 278 -10.58 -48.02 20.10
N LEU A 279 -9.88 -49.08 20.51
CA LEU A 279 -8.41 -49.08 20.61
C LEU A 279 -7.76 -48.92 19.23
N LEU A 280 -8.30 -49.55 18.18
CA LEU A 280 -7.84 -49.35 16.81
C LEU A 280 -8.13 -47.94 16.30
N SER A 281 -9.27 -47.34 16.67
CA SER A 281 -9.61 -45.95 16.31
C SER A 281 -8.73 -44.94 17.03
N ILE A 282 -8.37 -45.20 18.31
CA ILE A 282 -7.41 -44.42 19.07
C ILE A 282 -6.02 -44.54 18.44
N ALA A 283 -5.60 -45.74 18.05
CA ALA A 283 -4.33 -45.94 17.36
C ALA A 283 -4.29 -45.24 15.99
N ALA A 284 -5.41 -45.20 15.25
CA ALA A 284 -5.52 -44.47 13.99
C ALA A 284 -5.52 -42.96 14.20
N LEU A 285 -6.09 -42.46 15.30
CA LEU A 285 -6.00 -41.04 15.69
C LEU A 285 -4.58 -40.66 16.08
N PHE A 286 -3.89 -41.53 16.85
CA PHE A 286 -2.47 -41.31 17.16
C PHE A 286 -1.58 -41.36 15.92
N TRP A 287 -1.88 -42.29 14.98
CA TRP A 287 -1.17 -42.37 13.71
C TRP A 287 -1.43 -41.13 12.83
N GLY A 288 -2.68 -40.68 12.75
CA GLY A 288 -3.05 -39.44 12.06
C GLY A 288 -2.43 -38.18 12.68
N GLY A 289 -2.39 -38.15 14.02
CA GLY A 289 -1.69 -37.09 14.76
C GLY A 289 -0.18 -37.15 14.54
N TYR A 290 0.43 -38.31 14.51
CA TYR A 290 1.84 -38.49 14.19
C TYR A 290 2.17 -38.06 12.76
N GLN A 291 1.35 -38.41 11.77
CA GLN A 291 1.49 -37.95 10.41
C GLN A 291 1.38 -36.41 10.32
N LEU A 292 0.42 -35.83 11.05
CA LEU A 292 0.27 -34.36 11.07
C LEU A 292 1.50 -33.67 11.66
N ILE A 293 2.07 -34.21 12.73
CA ILE A 293 3.30 -33.72 13.34
C ILE A 293 4.49 -33.91 12.39
N SER A 294 4.58 -35.07 11.73
CA SER A 294 5.61 -35.37 10.75
C SER A 294 5.54 -34.43 9.55
N ASP A 295 4.34 -34.21 8.99
CA ASP A 295 4.12 -33.25 7.89
C ASP A 295 4.40 -31.82 8.32
N THR A 296 4.08 -31.48 9.58
CA THR A 296 4.38 -30.15 10.13
C THR A 296 5.87 -29.98 10.28
N ASN A 297 6.59 -30.97 10.78
CA ASN A 297 8.05 -30.93 10.88
C ASN A 297 8.70 -30.84 9.49
N ALA A 298 8.24 -31.59 8.50
CA ALA A 298 8.74 -31.49 7.14
C ALA A 298 8.49 -30.10 6.52
N ARG A 299 7.38 -29.45 6.85
CA ARG A 299 7.10 -28.06 6.45
C ARG A 299 7.98 -27.08 7.23
N TYR A 300 8.25 -27.33 8.51
CA TYR A 300 9.19 -26.53 9.29
C TYR A 300 10.60 -26.61 8.71
N ASP A 301 11.07 -27.80 8.35
CA ASP A 301 12.39 -27.99 7.72
C ASP A 301 12.46 -27.28 6.37
N SER A 302 11.41 -27.35 5.57
CA SER A 302 11.31 -26.60 4.31
C SER A 302 11.35 -25.10 4.56
N MET A 303 10.63 -24.60 5.58
CA MET A 303 10.60 -23.17 5.92
C MET A 303 11.96 -22.71 6.47
N TYR A 304 12.66 -23.55 7.23
CA TYR A 304 14.04 -23.29 7.66
C TYR A 304 14.99 -23.16 6.48
N GLN A 305 14.90 -24.04 5.49
CA GLN A 305 15.69 -23.94 4.26
C GLN A 305 15.39 -22.67 3.47
N TYR A 306 14.11 -22.24 3.39
CA TYR A 306 13.74 -20.96 2.78
C TYR A 306 14.35 -19.77 3.54
N VAL A 307 14.27 -19.77 4.86
CA VAL A 307 14.84 -18.70 5.69
C VAL A 307 16.37 -18.63 5.52
N GLU A 308 17.03 -19.77 5.46
CA GLU A 308 18.48 -19.83 5.25
C GLU A 308 18.87 -19.36 3.84
N TYR A 309 18.10 -19.76 2.84
CA TYR A 309 18.24 -19.25 1.46
C TYR A 309 18.09 -17.73 1.39
N TYR A 310 17.05 -17.17 2.00
CA TYR A 310 16.85 -15.70 1.99
C TYR A 310 17.94 -14.97 2.77
N LYS A 311 18.45 -15.52 3.85
CA LYS A 311 19.61 -14.95 4.56
C LYS A 311 20.86 -14.92 3.67
N ASP A 312 21.09 -15.97 2.88
CA ASP A 312 22.24 -16.01 1.97
C ASP A 312 22.08 -15.03 0.79
N VAL A 313 20.85 -14.89 0.28
CA VAL A 313 20.50 -13.87 -0.73
C VAL A 313 20.71 -12.47 -0.18
N ASP A 314 20.27 -12.20 1.04
CA ASP A 314 20.42 -10.90 1.71
C ASP A 314 21.87 -10.53 1.92
N ARG A 315 22.68 -11.51 2.35
CA ARG A 315 24.13 -11.34 2.47
C ARG A 315 24.79 -11.00 1.14
N LYS A 316 24.46 -11.74 0.07
CA LYS A 316 24.99 -11.47 -1.29
C LYS A 316 24.57 -10.10 -1.82
N ASN A 317 23.32 -9.71 -1.55
CA ASN A 317 22.83 -8.38 -1.90
C ASN A 317 23.61 -7.29 -1.16
N GLN A 318 23.89 -7.50 0.13
CA GLN A 318 24.66 -6.54 0.92
C GLN A 318 26.13 -6.44 0.43
N GLU A 319 26.74 -7.56 0.06
CA GLU A 319 28.06 -7.57 -0.55
C GLU A 319 28.07 -6.80 -1.87
N THR A 320 27.06 -7.01 -2.73
CA THR A 320 26.89 -6.28 -3.98
C THR A 320 26.68 -4.78 -3.78
N ILE A 321 25.87 -4.40 -2.77
CA ILE A 321 25.65 -2.99 -2.40
C ILE A 321 26.98 -2.35 -2.01
N ASN A 322 27.73 -2.98 -1.13
CA ASN A 322 29.03 -2.48 -0.69
C ASN A 322 30.03 -2.34 -1.87
N GLU A 323 30.01 -3.29 -2.81
CA GLU A 323 30.86 -3.21 -4.01
C GLU A 323 30.44 -2.03 -4.91
N LEU A 324 29.15 -1.83 -5.09
CA LEU A 324 28.62 -0.70 -5.87
C LEU A 324 28.94 0.64 -5.21
N GLU A 325 28.79 0.75 -3.88
CA GLU A 325 29.17 1.95 -3.13
C GLU A 325 30.65 2.27 -3.32
N ASN A 326 31.54 1.27 -3.20
CA ASN A 326 32.97 1.47 -3.45
C ASN A 326 33.25 1.92 -4.89
N ARG A 327 32.53 1.35 -5.89
CA ARG A 327 32.67 1.78 -7.30
C ARG A 327 32.22 3.21 -7.52
N VAL A 328 31.14 3.64 -6.87
CA VAL A 328 30.67 5.03 -6.96
C VAL A 328 31.72 5.99 -6.39
N VAL A 329 32.27 5.67 -5.22
CA VAL A 329 33.35 6.49 -4.60
C VAL A 329 34.60 6.54 -5.51
N LEU A 330 34.97 5.42 -6.13
CA LEU A 330 36.10 5.38 -7.05
C LEU A 330 35.87 6.26 -8.31
N LEU A 331 34.65 6.23 -8.87
CA LEU A 331 34.30 7.07 -10.01
C LEU A 331 34.29 8.56 -9.66
N GLU A 332 33.87 8.89 -8.45
CA GLU A 332 33.90 10.26 -7.96
C GLU A 332 35.33 10.75 -7.74
N ILE A 333 36.20 9.91 -7.19
CA ILE A 333 37.63 10.19 -7.05
C ILE A 333 38.26 10.43 -8.43
N ASP A 334 38.01 9.55 -9.40
CA ASP A 334 38.54 9.68 -10.75
C ASP A 334 38.07 10.97 -11.46
N SER A 335 36.80 11.32 -11.26
CA SER A 335 36.25 12.57 -11.77
C SER A 335 36.96 13.80 -11.18
N LYS A 336 37.12 13.82 -9.85
CA LYS A 336 37.80 14.93 -9.15
C LYS A 336 39.31 14.99 -9.47
N GLN A 337 39.96 13.84 -9.68
CA GLN A 337 41.36 13.78 -10.11
C GLN A 337 41.55 14.39 -11.51
N ARG A 338 40.64 14.13 -12.44
CA ARG A 338 40.68 14.77 -13.78
C ARG A 338 40.49 16.29 -13.69
N GLU A 339 39.56 16.73 -12.84
CA GLU A 339 39.36 18.18 -12.59
C GLU A 339 40.61 18.82 -11.97
N LEU A 340 41.24 18.15 -11.02
CA LEU A 340 42.48 18.57 -10.39
C LEU A 340 43.62 18.68 -11.41
N GLU A 341 43.73 17.73 -12.32
CA GLU A 341 44.73 17.75 -13.38
C GLU A 341 44.56 18.94 -14.35
N ILE A 342 43.30 19.28 -14.67
CA ILE A 342 42.96 20.41 -15.52
C ILE A 342 43.37 21.72 -14.79
N LEU A 343 42.97 21.87 -13.50
CA LEU A 343 43.29 23.04 -12.71
C LEU A 343 44.82 23.22 -12.49
N ASN A 344 45.55 22.13 -12.30
CA ASN A 344 47.00 22.18 -12.17
C ASN A 344 47.67 22.63 -13.49
N LYS A 345 47.18 22.18 -14.64
CA LYS A 345 47.67 22.68 -15.96
C LYS A 345 47.34 24.15 -16.15
N GLU A 346 46.15 24.53 -15.75
CA GLU A 346 45.73 25.96 -15.80
C GLU A 346 46.59 26.84 -14.86
N TYR A 347 46.79 26.41 -13.62
CA TYR A 347 47.64 27.12 -12.65
C TYR A 347 49.09 27.23 -13.17
N ALA A 348 49.64 26.17 -13.76
CA ALA A 348 50.96 26.18 -14.33
C ALA A 348 51.12 27.12 -15.56
N SER A 349 50.00 27.49 -16.19
CA SER A 349 49.98 28.41 -17.33
C SER A 349 50.06 29.88 -16.95
N TYR A 350 49.82 30.24 -15.66
CA TYR A 350 49.87 31.60 -15.21
C TYR A 350 51.30 32.13 -15.13
N ILE A 351 51.58 33.25 -15.84
CA ILE A 351 52.87 33.91 -15.88
C ILE A 351 53.19 34.57 -14.53
N ASP A 352 52.17 35.12 -13.89
CA ASP A 352 52.25 35.70 -12.54
C ASP A 352 51.45 34.89 -11.53
N GLN A 353 52.13 34.09 -10.72
CA GLN A 353 51.53 33.26 -9.67
C GLN A 353 50.94 34.06 -8.50
N ASN A 354 51.23 35.37 -8.43
CA ASN A 354 50.64 36.25 -7.45
C ASN A 354 49.34 36.95 -7.91
N SER A 355 48.91 36.72 -9.13
CA SER A 355 47.66 37.26 -9.64
C SER A 355 46.45 36.72 -8.83
N ASP A 356 45.41 37.52 -8.72
CA ASP A 356 44.17 37.09 -8.00
C ASP A 356 43.54 35.84 -8.61
N LEU A 357 43.72 35.64 -9.91
CA LEU A 357 43.22 34.47 -10.60
C LEU A 357 44.02 33.20 -10.24
N ALA A 358 45.37 33.30 -10.21
CA ALA A 358 46.25 32.23 -9.77
C ALA A 358 45.97 31.82 -8.31
N LYS A 359 45.75 32.80 -7.42
CA LYS A 359 45.39 32.49 -6.01
C LYS A 359 44.07 31.77 -5.89
N LYS A 360 43.04 32.17 -6.65
CA LYS A 360 41.74 31.48 -6.66
C LYS A 360 41.83 30.06 -7.21
N THR A 361 42.59 29.84 -8.29
CA THR A 361 42.83 28.54 -8.85
C THR A 361 43.57 27.64 -7.86
N TYR A 362 44.59 28.15 -7.17
CA TYR A 362 45.30 27.43 -6.13
C TYR A 362 44.41 27.04 -4.95
N GLN A 363 43.52 27.91 -4.52
CA GLN A 363 42.55 27.58 -3.45
C GLN A 363 41.62 26.42 -3.86
N LYS A 364 41.17 26.41 -5.11
CA LYS A 364 40.35 25.29 -5.63
C LYS A 364 41.13 23.97 -5.69
N ILE A 365 42.41 24.01 -6.06
CA ILE A 365 43.30 22.84 -6.08
C ILE A 365 43.36 22.25 -4.67
N VAL A 366 43.69 23.07 -3.66
CA VAL A 366 43.80 22.60 -2.27
C VAL A 366 42.47 22.03 -1.75
N GLN A 367 41.36 22.67 -2.14
CA GLN A 367 40.02 22.14 -1.76
C GLN A 367 39.78 20.77 -2.41
N LEU A 368 40.01 20.58 -3.71
CA LEU A 368 39.83 19.31 -4.39
C LEU A 368 40.76 18.21 -3.84
N GLU A 369 42.02 18.54 -3.52
CA GLU A 369 42.93 17.60 -2.87
C GLU A 369 42.40 17.10 -1.53
N THR A 370 41.80 18.01 -0.75
CA THR A 370 41.19 17.67 0.53
C THR A 370 39.97 16.76 0.34
N GLU A 371 39.09 17.09 -0.60
CA GLU A 371 37.90 16.30 -0.93
C GLU A 371 38.29 14.89 -1.44
N ILE A 372 39.30 14.78 -2.30
CA ILE A 372 39.85 13.49 -2.76
C ILE A 372 40.41 12.68 -1.59
N ALA A 373 41.10 13.33 -0.65
CA ALA A 373 41.65 12.65 0.52
C ALA A 373 40.54 12.14 1.46
N GLU A 374 39.44 12.86 1.59
CA GLU A 374 38.28 12.43 2.36
C GLU A 374 37.54 11.25 1.68
N LEU A 375 37.31 11.32 0.38
CA LEU A 375 36.70 10.24 -0.39
C LEU A 375 37.54 8.94 -0.32
N LYS A 376 38.87 9.04 -0.38
CA LYS A 376 39.76 7.88 -0.20
C LYS A 376 39.65 7.20 1.16
N LYS A 377 39.21 7.90 2.21
CA LYS A 377 38.97 7.31 3.53
C LYS A 377 37.64 6.55 3.58
N LEU A 378 36.71 6.78 2.66
CA LEU A 378 35.44 6.07 2.58
C LEU A 378 35.56 4.71 1.88
N LEU A 379 36.65 4.49 1.14
CA LEU A 379 36.92 3.18 0.53
C LEU A 379 37.25 2.17 1.62
N LYS A 380 36.42 1.13 1.75
CA LYS A 380 36.56 0.02 2.70
C LYS A 380 37.30 -1.15 2.10
#